data_ca2a32df1096a5c98e7d03882e964a5f
#
_entry.id   ca2a32df1096a5c98e7d03882e964a5f
#
_cell.length_a   1.000
_cell.length_b   1.000
_cell.length_c   1.000
_cell.angle_alpha   90.00
_cell.angle_beta   90.00
_cell.angle_gamma   90.00
#
_symmetry.space_group_name_H-M   'P 1'
#
loop_
_entity.id
_entity.type
_entity.pdbx_description
1 polymer ?
#
loop_
_entity_poly.entity_id
_entity_poly.type
_entity_poly.pdbx_seq_one_letter_code
_entity_poly.pdbx_strand_id
1 'polypeptide(L)'
;MLEKYLVDGSSVAWIRHGEGMVGLGCYACTDVTSPAEADAWWSTLVEGLDHHSQLPGVAGSGPLAFGSFTFDPDHTEAVSRLIVPKVIIGRRQGQAWLTVLGDGVSPVEIPPLVELVETQLVELVETSPLVELVEALTAARPTAPRAPRSVRIEVDEAAQARWKERVAEAVRRIETNGLEKVVLARSVTARASEPIDARHLVDTLARDYPSCWTYCIDGLVGASPEMLIRRERGLATSRILAGTIRRSGSDETDLKLASALARSSKNLGEHELAVASVAESLAPLCSGMNVPESPYVLELPNVLHLATDVTAVAHKKAGALRLAAALHPSAAVCGTPTSVARAAIAELEGLDRGRYSGPVGWIDARGDGEWAIALRCGIIDADDPRQIRLFAGCGIVEGSDPDEELAETQAKLVPMVNALLG
;
A
#
# COMPACT_ATOMS: atom_id res chain seq x y z
N MET A 1 -2.48 -16.10 -8.32
CA MET A 1 -1.46 -16.79 -9.20
C MET A 1 -0.04 -16.53 -8.70
N LEU A 2 0.38 -15.26 -8.51
CA LEU A 2 1.69 -14.92 -7.89
C LEU A 2 1.74 -15.26 -6.40
N GLU A 3 0.63 -15.12 -5.69
CA GLU A 3 0.44 -15.42 -4.27
C GLU A 3 0.86 -16.86 -3.88
N LYS A 4 0.80 -17.81 -4.84
CA LYS A 4 1.25 -19.19 -4.60
C LYS A 4 2.77 -19.32 -4.37
N TYR A 5 3.55 -18.31 -4.72
CA TYR A 5 4.99 -18.27 -4.49
C TYR A 5 5.38 -17.67 -3.14
N LEU A 6 4.42 -17.17 -2.37
CA LEU A 6 4.68 -16.67 -1.02
C LEU A 6 5.10 -17.83 -0.10
N VAL A 7 6.17 -17.60 0.64
CA VAL A 7 6.69 -18.51 1.67
C VAL A 7 6.45 -17.87 3.03
N ASP A 8 6.15 -18.67 4.02
CA ASP A 8 5.87 -18.19 5.38
C ASP A 8 7.07 -17.47 5.99
N GLY A 9 6.83 -16.31 6.60
CA GLY A 9 7.79 -15.55 7.41
C GLY A 9 8.85 -14.72 6.69
N SER A 10 9.05 -14.86 5.36
CA SER A 10 10.15 -14.16 4.66
C SER A 10 9.78 -13.58 3.28
N SER A 11 8.50 -13.52 2.97
CA SER A 11 8.03 -13.05 1.67
C SER A 11 7.51 -11.63 1.72
N VAL A 12 7.75 -10.89 0.65
CA VAL A 12 7.13 -9.60 0.36
C VAL A 12 6.29 -9.71 -0.91
N ALA A 13 5.19 -8.98 -0.99
CA ALA A 13 4.29 -9.05 -2.13
C ALA A 13 3.76 -7.67 -2.52
N TRP A 14 3.58 -7.48 -3.84
CA TRP A 14 2.89 -6.37 -4.46
C TRP A 14 2.11 -6.86 -5.66
N ILE A 15 0.79 -6.95 -5.55
CA ILE A 15 -0.08 -7.64 -6.52
C ILE A 15 -1.29 -6.77 -6.86
N ARG A 16 -1.64 -6.71 -8.16
CA ARG A 16 -2.85 -6.07 -8.65
C ARG A 16 -3.31 -6.73 -9.94
N HIS A 17 -4.62 -7.05 -10.06
CA HIS A 17 -5.18 -7.77 -11.23
C HIS A 17 -4.44 -9.07 -11.58
N GLY A 18 -3.90 -9.79 -10.58
CA GLY A 18 -3.11 -11.00 -10.77
C GLY A 18 -1.70 -10.78 -11.35
N GLU A 19 -1.28 -9.52 -11.52
CA GLU A 19 0.05 -9.09 -11.91
C GLU A 19 0.78 -8.45 -10.75
N GLY A 20 2.10 -8.33 -10.83
CA GLY A 20 2.94 -7.73 -9.80
C GLY A 20 4.18 -8.53 -9.50
N MET A 21 4.61 -8.55 -8.24
CA MET A 21 5.86 -9.18 -7.83
C MET A 21 5.74 -9.80 -6.45
N VAL A 22 6.45 -10.91 -6.27
CA VAL A 22 6.69 -11.56 -4.98
C VAL A 22 8.20 -11.63 -4.78
N GLY A 23 8.68 -11.18 -3.63
CA GLY A 23 10.07 -11.26 -3.24
C GLY A 23 10.28 -12.30 -2.13
N LEU A 24 11.38 -13.06 -2.21
CA LEU A 24 11.72 -14.13 -1.28
C LEU A 24 13.10 -13.91 -0.68
N GLY A 25 13.21 -14.12 0.62
CA GLY A 25 14.45 -13.90 1.38
C GLY A 25 14.87 -12.43 1.42
N CYS A 26 16.01 -12.14 2.02
CA CYS A 26 16.57 -10.80 2.11
C CYS A 26 18.01 -10.81 1.60
N TYR A 27 18.30 -10.08 0.52
CA TYR A 27 19.64 -9.77 0.05
C TYR A 27 20.22 -8.60 0.85
N ALA A 28 19.45 -7.53 0.98
CA ALA A 28 19.78 -6.38 1.81
C ALA A 28 18.50 -5.78 2.42
N CYS A 29 18.60 -5.27 3.64
CA CYS A 29 17.52 -4.53 4.25
C CYS A 29 18.07 -3.37 5.08
N THR A 30 17.27 -2.33 5.25
CA THR A 30 17.61 -1.18 6.09
C THR A 30 16.37 -0.62 6.76
N ASP A 31 16.56 -0.17 7.99
CA ASP A 31 15.61 0.68 8.68
C ASP A 31 15.99 2.13 8.44
N VAL A 32 15.02 2.96 8.17
CA VAL A 32 15.20 4.36 7.80
C VAL A 32 14.17 5.24 8.52
N THR A 33 14.45 6.52 8.65
CA THR A 33 13.55 7.50 9.27
C THR A 33 12.65 8.20 8.25
N SER A 34 13.01 8.17 6.97
CA SER A 34 12.27 8.88 5.93
C SER A 34 12.43 8.25 4.55
N PRO A 35 11.48 8.50 3.62
CA PRO A 35 11.64 8.09 2.22
C PRO A 35 12.85 8.73 1.53
N ALA A 36 13.32 9.90 1.98
CA ALA A 36 14.51 10.54 1.43
C ALA A 36 15.80 9.81 1.80
N GLU A 37 15.92 9.35 3.05
CA GLU A 37 17.02 8.51 3.51
C GLU A 37 17.03 7.18 2.76
N ALA A 38 15.84 6.60 2.57
CA ALA A 38 15.65 5.38 1.79
C ALA A 38 16.12 5.53 0.34
N ASP A 39 15.81 6.66 -0.33
CA ASP A 39 16.23 6.97 -1.69
C ASP A 39 17.76 7.05 -1.81
N ALA A 40 18.41 7.67 -0.83
CA ALA A 40 19.86 7.76 -0.78
C ALA A 40 20.51 6.36 -0.58
N TRP A 41 20.01 5.57 0.35
CA TRP A 41 20.48 4.21 0.58
C TRP A 41 20.30 3.32 -0.65
N TRP A 42 19.10 3.36 -1.27
CA TRP A 42 18.81 2.60 -2.48
C TRP A 42 19.71 2.97 -3.65
N SER A 43 19.92 4.26 -3.87
CA SER A 43 20.81 4.76 -4.92
C SER A 43 22.25 4.25 -4.74
N THR A 44 22.77 4.30 -3.51
CA THR A 44 24.11 3.79 -3.19
C THR A 44 24.21 2.28 -3.41
N LEU A 45 23.18 1.52 -3.01
CA LEU A 45 23.16 0.08 -3.22
C LEU A 45 23.18 -0.26 -4.72
N VAL A 46 22.31 0.39 -5.51
CA VAL A 46 22.21 0.15 -6.97
C VAL A 46 23.50 0.50 -7.71
N GLU A 47 24.20 1.57 -7.33
CA GLU A 47 25.49 1.94 -7.92
C GLU A 47 26.56 0.85 -7.74
N GLY A 48 26.44 0.06 -6.66
CA GLY A 48 27.34 -1.06 -6.37
C GLY A 48 26.93 -2.40 -6.99
N LEU A 49 25.73 -2.50 -7.59
CA LEU A 49 25.22 -3.73 -8.18
C LEU A 49 25.58 -3.82 -9.68
N ASP A 50 26.32 -4.86 -10.04
CA ASP A 50 26.39 -5.27 -11.46
C ASP A 50 25.18 -6.16 -11.76
N HIS A 51 24.31 -5.71 -12.66
CA HIS A 51 23.08 -6.43 -12.97
C HIS A 51 22.80 -6.44 -14.48
N HIS A 52 22.27 -7.57 -14.94
CA HIS A 52 21.81 -7.76 -16.31
C HIS A 52 20.30 -8.07 -16.30
N SER A 53 19.56 -7.50 -17.23
CA SER A 53 18.14 -7.80 -17.42
C SER A 53 17.85 -8.15 -18.87
N GLN A 54 17.15 -9.26 -19.09
CA GLN A 54 16.63 -9.65 -20.40
C GLN A 54 15.36 -8.86 -20.80
N LEU A 55 14.75 -8.15 -19.83
CA LEU A 55 13.55 -7.36 -19.99
C LEU A 55 13.76 -5.88 -19.58
N PRO A 56 14.74 -5.17 -20.17
CA PRO A 56 15.14 -3.84 -19.70
C PRO A 56 14.03 -2.78 -19.82
N GLY A 57 12.94 -3.08 -20.54
CA GLY A 57 11.80 -2.18 -20.70
C GLY A 57 10.64 -2.41 -19.74
N VAL A 58 10.69 -3.48 -18.92
CA VAL A 58 9.61 -3.83 -17.99
C VAL A 58 9.92 -3.28 -16.61
N ALA A 59 9.06 -2.41 -16.08
CA ALA A 59 9.23 -1.87 -14.74
C ALA A 59 9.14 -2.98 -13.68
N GLY A 60 10.10 -3.01 -12.74
CA GLY A 60 10.24 -4.05 -11.72
C GLY A 60 11.02 -5.29 -12.18
N SER A 61 11.46 -5.39 -13.45
CA SER A 61 12.39 -6.41 -13.88
C SER A 61 13.83 -6.01 -13.52
N GLY A 62 14.53 -6.85 -12.79
CA GLY A 62 15.86 -6.56 -12.24
C GLY A 62 15.83 -6.27 -10.75
N PRO A 63 16.92 -5.70 -10.18
CA PRO A 63 16.97 -5.38 -8.76
C PRO A 63 15.87 -4.39 -8.37
N LEU A 64 15.22 -4.66 -7.26
CA LEU A 64 14.23 -3.76 -6.69
C LEU A 64 14.19 -3.86 -5.16
N ALA A 65 13.73 -2.79 -4.50
CA ALA A 65 13.44 -2.75 -3.08
C ALA A 65 11.94 -2.57 -2.87
N PHE A 66 11.36 -3.40 -2.00
CA PHE A 66 10.06 -3.14 -1.40
C PHE A 66 10.22 -2.29 -0.16
N GLY A 67 9.24 -1.45 0.15
CA GLY A 67 9.30 -0.61 1.33
C GLY A 67 7.95 -0.32 1.94
N SER A 68 7.98 -0.05 3.24
CA SER A 68 6.85 0.50 3.99
C SER A 68 7.35 1.56 4.97
N PHE A 69 6.70 2.72 4.97
CA PHE A 69 7.10 3.88 5.77
C PHE A 69 6.07 4.19 6.85
N THR A 70 6.54 4.76 7.94
CA THR A 70 5.67 5.27 9.00
C THR A 70 4.88 6.48 8.49
N PHE A 71 3.69 6.69 9.07
CA PHE A 71 2.90 7.89 8.80
C PHE A 71 3.59 9.16 9.32
N ASP A 72 4.10 9.10 10.53
CA ASP A 72 4.78 10.20 11.20
C ASP A 72 5.95 9.67 12.04
N PRO A 73 7.21 9.84 11.55
CA PRO A 73 8.37 9.30 12.26
C PRO A 73 8.63 9.98 13.61
N ASP A 74 8.08 11.19 13.85
CA ASP A 74 8.28 11.91 15.10
C ASP A 74 7.33 11.43 16.21
N HIS A 75 6.28 10.66 15.87
CA HIS A 75 5.24 10.22 16.80
C HIS A 75 4.96 8.70 16.71
N THR A 76 5.99 7.89 16.51
CA THR A 76 5.85 6.42 16.46
C THR A 76 7.11 5.73 16.94
N GLU A 77 6.95 4.55 17.51
CA GLU A 77 8.06 3.61 17.78
C GLU A 77 8.28 2.64 16.60
N ALA A 78 7.37 2.61 15.63
CA ALA A 78 7.50 1.77 14.45
C ALA A 78 8.62 2.28 13.54
N VAL A 79 9.25 1.36 12.81
CA VAL A 79 10.31 1.68 11.87
C VAL A 79 9.83 1.63 10.43
N SER A 80 10.33 2.53 9.61
CA SER A 80 10.23 2.46 8.15
C SER A 80 11.33 1.53 7.64
N ARG A 81 10.99 0.65 6.70
CA ARG A 81 11.92 -0.39 6.24
C ARG A 81 11.91 -0.55 4.74
N LEU A 82 13.12 -0.75 4.16
CA LEU A 82 13.31 -1.24 2.80
C LEU A 82 13.86 -2.66 2.84
N ILE A 83 13.38 -3.50 1.92
CA ILE A 83 13.79 -4.89 1.78
C ILE A 83 14.09 -5.15 0.30
N VAL A 84 15.30 -5.57 0.00
CA VAL A 84 15.75 -6.07 -1.30
C VAL A 84 15.74 -7.60 -1.21
N PRO A 85 14.80 -8.29 -1.90
CA PRO A 85 14.76 -9.75 -1.85
C PRO A 85 15.96 -10.38 -2.55
N LYS A 86 16.31 -11.62 -2.14
CA LYS A 86 17.28 -12.46 -2.88
C LYS A 86 16.69 -12.91 -4.21
N VAL A 87 15.39 -13.25 -4.23
CA VAL A 87 14.68 -13.70 -5.42
C VAL A 87 13.42 -12.88 -5.59
N ILE A 88 13.15 -12.46 -6.82
CA ILE A 88 11.93 -11.75 -7.19
C ILE A 88 11.29 -12.50 -8.34
N ILE A 89 10.04 -12.90 -8.16
CA ILE A 89 9.18 -13.48 -9.19
C ILE A 89 8.19 -12.40 -9.60
N GLY A 90 8.21 -12.01 -10.87
CA GLY A 90 7.35 -10.95 -11.37
C GLY A 90 6.52 -11.39 -12.57
N ARG A 91 5.37 -10.71 -12.74
CA ARG A 91 4.49 -10.82 -13.90
C ARG A 91 3.86 -9.47 -14.21
N ARG A 92 3.97 -9.01 -15.45
CA ARG A 92 3.39 -7.76 -15.90
C ARG A 92 3.15 -7.80 -17.41
N GLN A 93 1.97 -7.35 -17.86
CA GLN A 93 1.61 -7.25 -19.29
C GLN A 93 1.83 -8.57 -20.08
N GLY A 94 1.50 -9.70 -19.45
CA GLY A 94 1.67 -11.02 -20.03
C GLY A 94 3.11 -11.55 -20.01
N GLN A 95 4.08 -10.77 -19.58
CA GLN A 95 5.47 -11.20 -19.38
C GLN A 95 5.69 -11.64 -17.94
N ALA A 96 6.48 -12.70 -17.73
CA ALA A 96 6.91 -13.14 -16.42
C ALA A 96 8.44 -13.18 -16.37
N TRP A 97 9.02 -12.95 -15.18
CA TRP A 97 10.46 -12.95 -14.98
C TRP A 97 10.87 -13.45 -13.62
N LEU A 98 12.13 -13.83 -13.53
CA LEU A 98 12.82 -14.15 -12.30
C LEU A 98 14.06 -13.22 -12.19
N THR A 99 14.22 -12.57 -11.02
CA THR A 99 15.43 -11.83 -10.68
C THR A 99 16.07 -12.53 -9.49
N VAL A 100 17.38 -12.76 -9.56
CA VAL A 100 18.17 -13.35 -8.48
C VAL A 100 19.32 -12.41 -8.13
N LEU A 101 19.48 -12.14 -6.85
CA LEU A 101 20.55 -11.31 -6.29
C LEU A 101 21.43 -12.18 -5.40
N GLY A 102 22.74 -12.20 -5.69
CA GLY A 102 23.73 -12.96 -4.93
C GLY A 102 25.14 -12.78 -5.49
N ASP A 103 26.13 -13.02 -4.67
CA ASP A 103 27.54 -12.94 -5.08
C ASP A 103 27.88 -14.08 -6.06
N GLY A 104 28.46 -13.72 -7.20
CA GLY A 104 28.94 -14.69 -8.19
C GLY A 104 27.87 -15.37 -9.04
N VAL A 105 26.64 -14.85 -9.05
CA VAL A 105 25.57 -15.33 -9.93
C VAL A 105 25.82 -14.83 -11.35
N SER A 106 26.27 -15.73 -12.25
CA SER A 106 26.39 -15.40 -13.68
C SER A 106 24.99 -15.30 -14.31
N PRO A 107 24.80 -14.42 -15.33
CA PRO A 107 23.57 -14.36 -16.08
C PRO A 107 23.27 -15.73 -16.71
N VAL A 108 22.13 -16.31 -16.34
CA VAL A 108 21.63 -17.54 -16.96
C VAL A 108 20.53 -17.17 -17.93
N GLU A 109 20.60 -17.66 -19.17
CA GLU A 109 19.46 -17.54 -20.09
C GLU A 109 18.32 -18.43 -19.58
N ILE A 110 17.31 -17.79 -19.02
CA ILE A 110 16.07 -18.45 -18.58
C ILE A 110 15.09 -18.39 -19.75
N PRO A 111 14.57 -19.53 -20.23
CA PRO A 111 13.51 -19.53 -21.24
C PRO A 111 12.27 -18.77 -20.74
N PRO A 112 11.43 -18.23 -21.65
CA PRO A 112 10.23 -17.49 -21.23
C PRO A 112 9.38 -18.32 -20.27
N LEU A 113 9.09 -17.79 -19.08
CA LEU A 113 8.33 -18.43 -18.01
C LEU A 113 6.88 -18.86 -18.41
N VAL A 114 6.46 -18.59 -19.64
CA VAL A 114 5.14 -18.98 -20.18
C VAL A 114 4.94 -20.50 -20.25
N GLU A 115 6.01 -21.30 -20.26
CA GLU A 115 5.98 -22.77 -20.38
C GLU A 115 6.64 -23.53 -19.22
N LEU A 116 7.14 -22.85 -18.19
CA LEU A 116 7.73 -23.54 -17.04
C LEU A 116 6.65 -24.25 -16.21
N VAL A 117 6.29 -25.44 -16.68
CA VAL A 117 5.69 -26.49 -15.86
C VAL A 117 6.74 -26.89 -14.82
N GLU A 118 6.32 -27.24 -13.62
CA GLU A 118 7.15 -27.54 -12.42
C GLU A 118 8.38 -28.44 -12.67
N THR A 119 8.39 -29.23 -13.75
CA THR A 119 9.48 -30.13 -14.16
C THR A 119 10.68 -29.40 -14.82
N GLN A 120 10.51 -28.26 -15.45
CA GLN A 120 11.58 -27.58 -16.19
C GLN A 120 12.40 -26.59 -15.33
N LEU A 121 11.84 -26.11 -14.22
CA LEU A 121 12.61 -25.35 -13.22
C LEU A 121 13.73 -26.19 -12.61
N VAL A 122 13.55 -27.48 -12.47
CA VAL A 122 14.54 -28.43 -11.90
C VAL A 122 15.70 -28.68 -12.86
N GLU A 123 15.45 -28.82 -14.18
CA GLU A 123 16.51 -29.08 -15.18
C GLU A 123 17.47 -27.89 -15.43
N LEU A 124 17.00 -26.65 -15.30
CA LEU A 124 17.80 -25.42 -15.48
C LEU A 124 18.81 -25.18 -14.34
N VAL A 125 18.68 -25.89 -13.25
CA VAL A 125 19.29 -25.59 -11.96
C VAL A 125 20.50 -26.47 -11.66
N GLU A 126 20.68 -27.59 -12.31
CA GLU A 126 21.72 -28.59 -11.96
C GLU A 126 23.19 -28.10 -12.09
N THR A 127 23.43 -26.88 -12.57
CA THR A 127 24.79 -26.38 -12.84
C THR A 127 25.14 -25.00 -12.23
N SER A 128 24.33 -24.43 -11.32
CA SER A 128 24.51 -23.05 -10.81
C SER A 128 24.32 -22.97 -9.28
N PRO A 129 24.90 -21.94 -8.60
CA PRO A 129 24.56 -21.59 -7.21
C PRO A 129 23.06 -21.34 -6.96
N LEU A 130 22.25 -21.26 -8.02
CA LEU A 130 20.81 -21.28 -7.99
C LEU A 130 20.22 -22.58 -7.45
N VAL A 131 21.01 -23.70 -7.45
CA VAL A 131 20.55 -25.02 -6.94
C VAL A 131 20.05 -24.94 -5.52
N GLU A 132 20.83 -24.40 -4.61
CA GLU A 132 20.42 -24.28 -3.20
C GLU A 132 19.16 -23.42 -3.03
N LEU A 133 19.01 -22.39 -3.88
CA LEU A 133 17.88 -21.47 -3.79
C LEU A 133 16.61 -22.04 -4.41
N VAL A 134 16.73 -22.72 -5.54
CA VAL A 134 15.58 -23.42 -6.18
C VAL A 134 15.25 -24.70 -5.42
N GLU A 135 16.24 -25.40 -4.86
CA GLU A 135 15.97 -26.50 -3.93
C GLU A 135 15.27 -25.99 -2.66
N ALA A 136 15.65 -24.83 -2.11
CA ALA A 136 14.94 -24.20 -1.01
C ALA A 136 13.52 -23.75 -1.41
N LEU A 137 13.34 -23.25 -2.65
CA LEU A 137 12.02 -22.88 -3.20
C LEU A 137 11.17 -24.12 -3.56
N THR A 138 11.79 -25.23 -3.98
CA THR A 138 11.09 -26.47 -4.37
C THR A 138 10.98 -27.47 -3.22
N ALA A 139 11.95 -27.53 -2.30
CA ALA A 139 11.89 -28.38 -1.10
C ALA A 139 10.88 -27.83 -0.07
N ALA A 140 10.76 -26.53 0.06
CA ALA A 140 9.61 -25.89 0.68
C ALA A 140 8.45 -25.89 -0.34
N ARG A 141 7.83 -27.05 -0.61
CA ARG A 141 6.48 -26.99 -1.20
C ARG A 141 5.67 -26.06 -0.32
N PRO A 142 5.27 -24.86 -0.81
CA PRO A 142 4.52 -23.95 0.04
C PRO A 142 3.29 -24.70 0.49
N THR A 143 3.20 -24.97 1.78
CA THR A 143 1.94 -25.48 2.35
C THR A 143 0.85 -24.51 1.94
N ALA A 144 -0.30 -25.01 1.51
CA ALA A 144 -1.42 -24.15 1.13
C ALA A 144 -1.65 -23.08 2.23
N PRO A 145 -1.86 -21.81 1.85
CA PRO A 145 -2.18 -20.76 2.83
C PRO A 145 -3.31 -21.20 3.74
N ARG A 146 -3.19 -20.96 5.03
CA ARG A 146 -4.17 -21.42 6.01
C ARG A 146 -5.04 -20.26 6.47
N ALA A 147 -6.36 -20.44 6.35
CA ALA A 147 -7.31 -19.52 6.96
C ALA A 147 -7.10 -19.48 8.48
N PRO A 148 -7.09 -18.30 9.12
CA PRO A 148 -7.03 -18.17 10.56
C PRO A 148 -8.20 -18.89 11.22
N ARG A 149 -7.95 -19.52 12.39
CA ARG A 149 -8.98 -20.25 13.13
C ARG A 149 -9.44 -19.47 14.34
N SER A 150 -10.74 -19.57 14.63
CA SER A 150 -11.35 -18.98 15.83
C SER A 150 -11.00 -17.49 16.03
N VAL A 151 -11.12 -16.72 14.94
CA VAL A 151 -10.84 -15.29 14.97
C VAL A 151 -11.88 -14.55 15.81
N ARG A 152 -11.42 -13.72 16.72
CA ARG A 152 -12.25 -12.78 17.50
C ARG A 152 -11.82 -11.36 17.22
N ILE A 153 -12.78 -10.52 16.87
CA ILE A 153 -12.57 -9.08 16.74
C ILE A 153 -12.91 -8.46 18.09
N GLU A 154 -11.95 -7.75 18.68
CA GLU A 154 -12.15 -7.08 19.96
C GLU A 154 -12.96 -5.80 19.74
N VAL A 155 -14.23 -5.83 20.16
CA VAL A 155 -15.11 -4.66 20.13
C VAL A 155 -15.02 -3.96 21.49
N ASP A 156 -14.44 -2.75 21.51
CA ASP A 156 -14.36 -1.90 22.69
C ASP A 156 -15.35 -0.71 22.52
N GLU A 157 -16.50 -0.79 23.19
CA GLU A 157 -17.50 0.27 23.16
C GLU A 157 -16.97 1.59 23.75
N ALA A 158 -16.11 1.52 24.76
CA ALA A 158 -15.48 2.72 25.33
C ALA A 158 -14.52 3.37 24.32
N ALA A 159 -13.79 2.57 23.52
CA ALA A 159 -12.96 3.11 22.42
C ALA A 159 -13.82 3.75 21.33
N GLN A 160 -15.01 3.20 21.03
CA GLN A 160 -15.92 3.82 20.08
C GLN A 160 -16.49 5.15 20.62
N ALA A 161 -16.84 5.22 21.90
CA ALA A 161 -17.28 6.45 22.53
C ALA A 161 -16.18 7.53 22.49
N ARG A 162 -14.95 7.17 22.90
CA ARG A 162 -13.78 8.09 22.81
C ARG A 162 -13.51 8.56 21.38
N TRP A 163 -13.68 7.68 20.37
CA TRP A 163 -13.57 8.05 18.97
C TRP A 163 -14.56 9.16 18.60
N LYS A 164 -15.84 8.99 18.95
CA LYS A 164 -16.88 10.01 18.68
C LYS A 164 -16.58 11.35 19.35
N GLU A 165 -16.07 11.33 20.59
CA GLU A 165 -15.63 12.55 21.28
C GLU A 165 -14.51 13.26 20.54
N ARG A 166 -13.53 12.50 20.00
CA ARG A 166 -12.42 13.04 19.20
C ARG A 166 -12.89 13.65 17.88
N VAL A 167 -13.86 13.00 17.21
CA VAL A 167 -14.48 13.55 16.00
C VAL A 167 -15.19 14.87 16.32
N ALA A 168 -15.98 14.93 17.38
CA ALA A 168 -16.67 16.15 17.80
C ALA A 168 -15.66 17.27 18.14
N GLU A 169 -14.54 16.94 18.79
CA GLU A 169 -13.47 17.91 19.08
C GLU A 169 -12.78 18.41 17.79
N ALA A 170 -12.55 17.51 16.83
CA ALA A 170 -11.97 17.88 15.54
C ALA A 170 -12.89 18.85 14.77
N VAL A 171 -14.18 18.60 14.74
CA VAL A 171 -15.18 19.52 14.14
C VAL A 171 -15.09 20.90 14.79
N ARG A 172 -15.06 20.98 16.14
CA ARG A 172 -14.91 22.28 16.84
C ARG A 172 -13.61 23.01 16.50
N ARG A 173 -12.50 22.29 16.31
CA ARG A 173 -11.23 22.89 15.90
C ARG A 173 -11.27 23.41 14.46
N ILE A 174 -11.99 22.72 13.57
CA ILE A 174 -12.21 23.16 12.20
C ILE A 174 -12.98 24.50 12.19
N GLU A 175 -14.01 24.64 13.01
CA GLU A 175 -14.81 25.84 13.11
C GLU A 175 -14.06 27.05 13.71
N THR A 176 -12.99 26.84 14.49
CA THR A 176 -12.36 27.88 15.30
C THR A 176 -10.89 28.17 14.99
N ASN A 177 -10.12 27.22 14.45
CA ASN A 177 -8.66 27.27 14.50
C ASN A 177 -7.92 27.21 13.14
N GLY A 178 -8.58 27.52 12.03
CA GLY A 178 -7.94 27.54 10.71
C GLY A 178 -7.52 26.15 10.19
N LEU A 179 -8.04 25.08 10.80
CA LEU A 179 -8.00 23.72 10.28
C LEU A 179 -9.19 23.55 9.34
N GLU A 180 -8.96 23.15 8.10
CA GLU A 180 -10.05 22.95 7.12
C GLU A 180 -10.53 21.50 7.10
N LYS A 181 -9.58 20.57 7.31
CA LYS A 181 -9.79 19.13 7.31
C LYS A 181 -8.75 18.43 8.17
N VAL A 182 -9.16 17.40 8.90
CA VAL A 182 -8.24 16.46 9.54
C VAL A 182 -8.71 15.02 9.31
N VAL A 183 -7.78 14.13 9.02
CA VAL A 183 -8.08 12.69 8.90
C VAL A 183 -7.75 12.03 10.23
N LEU A 184 -8.76 11.51 10.93
CA LEU A 184 -8.57 10.78 12.16
C LEU A 184 -8.63 9.27 11.90
N ALA A 185 -7.77 8.52 12.61
CA ALA A 185 -7.69 7.07 12.51
C ALA A 185 -8.10 6.39 13.83
N ARG A 186 -8.55 5.15 13.72
CA ARG A 186 -8.78 4.23 14.82
C ARG A 186 -8.26 2.84 14.47
N SER A 187 -8.03 2.03 15.51
CA SER A 187 -7.63 0.64 15.31
C SER A 187 -8.58 -0.32 16.03
N VAL A 188 -8.59 -1.57 15.55
CA VAL A 188 -9.30 -2.69 16.14
C VAL A 188 -8.35 -3.89 16.14
N THR A 189 -8.25 -4.59 17.26
CA THR A 189 -7.44 -5.79 17.36
C THR A 189 -8.28 -7.02 16.99
N ALA A 190 -7.72 -7.87 16.16
CA ALA A 190 -8.24 -9.21 15.91
C ALA A 190 -7.26 -10.24 16.45
N ARG A 191 -7.79 -11.30 17.09
CA ARG A 191 -7.00 -12.38 17.67
C ARG A 191 -7.48 -13.72 17.16
N ALA A 192 -6.56 -14.53 16.65
CA ALA A 192 -6.79 -15.91 16.23
C ALA A 192 -6.30 -16.91 17.28
N SER A 193 -6.70 -18.17 17.19
CA SER A 193 -6.20 -19.23 18.07
C SER A 193 -4.81 -19.74 17.67
N GLU A 194 -4.38 -19.51 16.44
CA GLU A 194 -3.10 -19.91 15.85
C GLU A 194 -2.45 -18.69 15.15
N PRO A 195 -1.14 -18.71 14.87
CA PRO A 195 -0.48 -17.67 14.08
C PRO A 195 -1.21 -17.36 12.79
N ILE A 196 -1.38 -16.09 12.48
CA ILE A 196 -2.07 -15.61 11.29
C ILE A 196 -1.12 -15.76 10.09
N ASP A 197 -1.55 -16.55 9.11
CA ASP A 197 -0.82 -16.73 7.86
C ASP A 197 -1.07 -15.53 6.92
N ALA A 198 -0.07 -14.65 6.78
CA ALA A 198 -0.15 -13.49 5.90
C ALA A 198 -0.46 -13.85 4.44
N ARG A 199 -0.05 -15.06 3.98
CA ARG A 199 -0.29 -15.55 2.62
C ARG A 199 -1.78 -15.72 2.34
N HIS A 200 -2.53 -16.20 3.35
CA HIS A 200 -3.98 -16.33 3.25
C HIS A 200 -4.66 -14.96 3.08
N LEU A 201 -4.21 -13.96 3.86
CA LEU A 201 -4.73 -12.60 3.75
C LEU A 201 -4.44 -12.00 2.36
N VAL A 202 -3.21 -12.18 1.85
CA VAL A 202 -2.83 -11.72 0.51
C VAL A 202 -3.67 -12.39 -0.57
N ASP A 203 -3.83 -13.73 -0.53
CA ASP A 203 -4.62 -14.48 -1.52
C ASP A 203 -6.08 -14.01 -1.53
N THR A 204 -6.68 -13.89 -0.35
CA THR A 204 -8.07 -13.45 -0.20
C THR A 204 -8.27 -12.01 -0.69
N LEU A 205 -7.40 -11.09 -0.27
CA LEU A 205 -7.48 -9.69 -0.66
C LEU A 205 -7.26 -9.50 -2.17
N ALA A 206 -6.27 -10.18 -2.76
CA ALA A 206 -5.99 -10.09 -4.20
C ALA A 206 -7.13 -10.64 -5.05
N ARG A 207 -7.82 -11.70 -4.58
CA ARG A 207 -8.99 -12.29 -5.23
C ARG A 207 -10.21 -11.39 -5.12
N ASP A 208 -10.52 -10.89 -3.93
CA ASP A 208 -11.77 -10.18 -3.64
C ASP A 208 -11.72 -8.69 -3.99
N TYR A 209 -10.50 -8.11 -4.04
CA TYR A 209 -10.23 -6.71 -4.38
C TYR A 209 -9.18 -6.58 -5.51
N PRO A 210 -9.40 -7.18 -6.69
CA PRO A 210 -8.37 -7.25 -7.74
C PRO A 210 -7.94 -5.88 -8.28
N SER A 211 -8.77 -4.86 -8.17
CA SER A 211 -8.45 -3.47 -8.59
C SER A 211 -7.59 -2.70 -7.58
N CYS A 212 -7.47 -3.19 -6.34
CA CYS A 212 -6.61 -2.62 -5.31
C CYS A 212 -5.17 -3.14 -5.44
N TRP A 213 -4.22 -2.40 -4.87
CA TRP A 213 -2.86 -2.86 -4.68
C TRP A 213 -2.78 -3.68 -3.40
N THR A 214 -2.72 -5.00 -3.57
CA THR A 214 -2.53 -5.94 -2.46
C THR A 214 -1.05 -6.04 -2.14
N TYR A 215 -0.70 -5.88 -0.87
CA TYR A 215 0.69 -5.90 -0.41
C TYR A 215 0.86 -6.67 0.88
N CYS A 216 2.09 -7.20 1.05
CA CYS A 216 2.58 -7.77 2.29
C CYS A 216 4.05 -7.38 2.43
N ILE A 217 4.40 -6.56 3.41
CA ILE A 217 5.76 -6.10 3.66
C ILE A 217 5.98 -6.05 5.17
N ASP A 218 6.84 -6.96 5.68
CA ASP A 218 7.26 -6.98 7.10
C ASP A 218 6.06 -6.92 8.08
N GLY A 219 5.11 -7.85 7.93
CA GLY A 219 3.92 -7.95 8.78
C GLY A 219 2.79 -6.96 8.48
N LEU A 220 3.03 -5.92 7.68
CA LEU A 220 1.99 -5.04 7.17
C LEU A 220 1.32 -5.68 5.97
N VAL A 221 0.02 -6.00 6.07
CA VAL A 221 -0.78 -6.64 5.02
C VAL A 221 -2.02 -5.82 4.71
N GLY A 222 -2.33 -5.63 3.44
CA GLY A 222 -3.52 -4.88 3.05
C GLY A 222 -3.79 -4.84 1.54
N ALA A 223 -4.89 -4.16 1.17
CA ALA A 223 -5.29 -3.93 -0.22
C ALA A 223 -5.72 -2.47 -0.40
N SER A 224 -4.80 -1.62 -0.80
CA SER A 224 -5.04 -0.19 -0.96
C SER A 224 -5.71 0.14 -2.29
N PRO A 225 -6.77 0.94 -2.31
CA PRO A 225 -7.32 1.50 -3.54
C PRO A 225 -6.57 2.75 -4.02
N GLU A 226 -5.69 3.34 -3.17
CA GLU A 226 -5.12 4.66 -3.37
C GLU A 226 -3.65 4.61 -3.74
N MET A 227 -3.35 5.01 -4.97
CA MET A 227 -1.99 5.14 -5.49
C MET A 227 -1.45 6.52 -5.16
N LEU A 228 -0.49 6.57 -4.25
CA LEU A 228 0.23 7.80 -3.92
C LEU A 228 1.00 8.30 -5.14
N ILE A 229 1.83 7.43 -5.74
CA ILE A 229 2.58 7.74 -6.96
C ILE A 229 3.01 6.45 -7.68
N ARG A 230 2.91 6.45 -9.00
CA ARG A 230 3.56 5.52 -9.90
C ARG A 230 4.46 6.29 -10.84
N ARG A 231 5.71 5.86 -10.96
CA ARG A 231 6.62 6.34 -12.00
C ARG A 231 6.97 5.16 -12.91
N GLU A 232 6.76 5.34 -14.19
CA GLU A 232 7.13 4.35 -15.21
C GLU A 232 7.69 5.06 -16.43
N ARG A 233 8.95 4.81 -16.76
CA ARG A 233 9.67 5.43 -17.88
C ARG A 233 9.57 6.97 -17.91
N GLY A 234 9.62 7.58 -16.72
CA GLY A 234 9.52 9.03 -16.56
C GLY A 234 8.11 9.60 -16.48
N LEU A 235 7.07 8.83 -16.79
CA LEU A 235 5.69 9.25 -16.51
C LEU A 235 5.37 9.01 -15.04
N ALA A 236 5.01 10.08 -14.34
CA ALA A 236 4.49 10.04 -12.97
C ALA A 236 2.96 10.09 -13.01
N THR A 237 2.30 9.24 -12.21
CA THR A 237 0.84 9.22 -12.08
C THR A 237 0.49 9.07 -10.61
N SER A 238 -0.36 9.96 -10.08
CA SER A 238 -0.92 9.88 -8.72
C SER A 238 -2.43 9.75 -8.80
N ARG A 239 -3.02 8.82 -8.03
CA ARG A 239 -4.48 8.65 -7.92
C ARG A 239 -4.95 9.16 -6.58
N ILE A 240 -5.69 10.21 -6.60
CA ILE A 240 -6.26 10.86 -5.43
C ILE A 240 -7.68 10.34 -5.21
N LEU A 241 -8.00 9.91 -3.99
CA LEU A 241 -9.34 9.51 -3.56
C LEU A 241 -9.78 10.41 -2.41
N ALA A 242 -10.85 11.17 -2.61
CA ALA A 242 -11.48 11.95 -1.55
C ALA A 242 -12.98 12.06 -1.84
N GLY A 243 -13.81 12.06 -0.79
CA GLY A 243 -15.26 11.87 -0.92
C GLY A 243 -15.63 10.40 -1.07
N THR A 244 -16.40 9.89 -0.10
CA THR A 244 -16.75 8.45 0.00
C THR A 244 -18.23 8.29 0.30
N ILE A 245 -18.86 7.28 -0.30
CA ILE A 245 -20.19 6.83 0.07
C ILE A 245 -20.26 5.30 0.09
N ARG A 246 -20.95 4.74 1.07
CA ARG A 246 -21.14 3.30 1.20
C ARG A 246 -22.09 2.78 0.11
N ARG A 247 -21.75 1.64 -0.50
CA ARG A 247 -22.63 0.93 -1.43
C ARG A 247 -23.79 0.28 -0.69
N SER A 248 -24.95 0.25 -1.34
CA SER A 248 -26.15 -0.44 -0.84
C SER A 248 -26.18 -1.93 -1.19
N GLY A 249 -25.40 -2.34 -2.20
CA GLY A 249 -25.42 -3.68 -2.80
C GLY A 249 -26.50 -3.86 -3.86
N SER A 250 -27.22 -2.80 -4.22
CA SER A 250 -28.20 -2.78 -5.33
C SER A 250 -27.69 -1.83 -6.42
N ASP A 251 -27.50 -2.33 -7.65
CA ASP A 251 -26.95 -1.54 -8.76
C ASP A 251 -27.77 -0.26 -9.04
N GLU A 252 -29.10 -0.34 -8.98
CA GLU A 252 -29.97 0.83 -9.17
C GLU A 252 -29.77 1.89 -8.08
N THR A 253 -29.66 1.48 -6.82
CA THR A 253 -29.43 2.38 -5.69
C THR A 253 -28.01 2.93 -5.74
N ASP A 254 -27.02 2.11 -6.04
CA ASP A 254 -25.62 2.50 -6.14
C ASP A 254 -25.38 3.52 -7.27
N LEU A 255 -26.10 3.41 -8.39
CA LEU A 255 -26.08 4.42 -9.44
C LEU A 255 -26.62 5.79 -8.96
N LYS A 256 -27.68 5.79 -8.16
CA LYS A 256 -28.23 7.01 -7.52
C LYS A 256 -27.22 7.60 -6.52
N LEU A 257 -26.58 6.75 -5.72
CA LEU A 257 -25.53 7.15 -4.78
C LEU A 257 -24.31 7.72 -5.49
N ALA A 258 -23.85 7.10 -6.59
CA ALA A 258 -22.77 7.62 -7.44
C ALA A 258 -23.09 9.01 -7.99
N SER A 259 -24.32 9.18 -8.50
CA SER A 259 -24.79 10.48 -9.00
C SER A 259 -24.87 11.53 -7.88
N ALA A 260 -25.32 11.16 -6.69
CA ALA A 260 -25.35 12.05 -5.53
C ALA A 260 -23.94 12.47 -5.09
N LEU A 261 -23.01 11.51 -5.03
CA LEU A 261 -21.60 11.75 -4.70
C LEU A 261 -20.96 12.73 -5.70
N ALA A 262 -21.14 12.49 -7.00
CA ALA A 262 -20.59 13.32 -8.07
C ALA A 262 -21.16 14.76 -8.11
N ARG A 263 -22.28 15.03 -7.42
CA ARG A 263 -22.94 16.34 -7.35
C ARG A 263 -22.83 17.00 -5.97
N SER A 264 -22.23 16.32 -5.01
CA SER A 264 -22.08 16.83 -3.64
C SER A 264 -21.03 17.92 -3.59
N SER A 265 -21.43 19.18 -3.34
CA SER A 265 -20.48 20.30 -3.21
C SER A 265 -19.46 20.08 -2.08
N LYS A 266 -19.88 19.49 -0.96
CA LYS A 266 -18.99 19.10 0.15
C LYS A 266 -17.89 18.14 -0.34
N ASN A 267 -18.28 17.02 -0.98
CA ASN A 267 -17.33 16.02 -1.43
C ASN A 267 -16.42 16.52 -2.56
N LEU A 268 -16.94 17.34 -3.47
CA LEU A 268 -16.16 17.97 -4.54
C LEU A 268 -15.13 18.95 -3.97
N GLY A 269 -15.51 19.80 -3.03
CA GLY A 269 -14.57 20.73 -2.38
C GLY A 269 -13.46 20.00 -1.62
N GLU A 270 -13.80 18.93 -0.87
CA GLU A 270 -12.81 18.07 -0.22
C GLU A 270 -11.83 17.47 -1.24
N HIS A 271 -12.36 17.00 -2.36
CA HIS A 271 -11.58 16.38 -3.43
C HIS A 271 -10.64 17.39 -4.12
N GLU A 272 -11.12 18.59 -4.42
CA GLU A 272 -10.31 19.66 -5.02
C GLU A 272 -9.11 20.04 -4.15
N LEU A 273 -9.28 20.16 -2.84
CA LEU A 273 -8.18 20.42 -1.90
C LEU A 273 -7.12 19.31 -1.93
N ALA A 274 -7.54 18.05 -1.99
CA ALA A 274 -6.63 16.92 -2.06
C ALA A 274 -5.85 16.91 -3.39
N VAL A 275 -6.52 17.18 -4.52
CA VAL A 275 -5.90 17.25 -5.85
C VAL A 275 -4.91 18.41 -5.95
N ALA A 276 -5.28 19.60 -5.47
CA ALA A 276 -4.40 20.78 -5.45
C ALA A 276 -3.12 20.51 -4.65
N SER A 277 -3.24 19.91 -3.46
CA SER A 277 -2.09 19.54 -2.62
C SER A 277 -1.10 18.61 -3.33
N VAL A 278 -1.60 17.62 -4.08
CA VAL A 278 -0.76 16.72 -4.88
C VAL A 278 -0.06 17.46 -6.02
N ALA A 279 -0.80 18.31 -6.74
CA ALA A 279 -0.24 19.09 -7.85
C ALA A 279 0.87 20.03 -7.38
N GLU A 280 0.67 20.75 -6.28
CA GLU A 280 1.67 21.63 -5.68
C GLU A 280 2.92 20.87 -5.22
N SER A 281 2.74 19.70 -4.60
CA SER A 281 3.84 18.87 -4.12
C SER A 281 4.70 18.29 -5.25
N LEU A 282 4.08 17.96 -6.40
CA LEU A 282 4.77 17.42 -7.56
C LEU A 282 5.42 18.49 -8.45
N ALA A 283 4.94 19.73 -8.42
CA ALA A 283 5.42 20.81 -9.29
C ALA A 283 6.95 21.03 -9.29
N PRO A 284 7.68 20.93 -8.15
CA PRO A 284 9.14 21.07 -8.13
C PRO A 284 9.90 19.89 -8.76
N LEU A 285 9.26 18.72 -8.89
CA LEU A 285 9.88 17.46 -9.31
C LEU A 285 9.42 16.99 -10.70
N CYS A 286 8.41 17.64 -11.26
CA CYS A 286 7.75 17.25 -12.50
C CYS A 286 7.53 18.44 -13.42
N SER A 287 7.26 18.14 -14.70
CA SER A 287 6.86 19.08 -15.73
C SER A 287 5.69 18.52 -16.52
N GLY A 288 5.02 19.38 -17.32
CA GLY A 288 3.91 18.94 -18.20
C GLY A 288 2.78 18.27 -17.43
N MET A 289 2.44 18.83 -16.25
CA MET A 289 1.40 18.28 -15.39
C MET A 289 0.01 18.43 -16.04
N ASN A 290 -0.75 17.34 -16.02
CA ASN A 290 -2.15 17.30 -16.39
C ASN A 290 -3.00 16.96 -15.18
N VAL A 291 -3.87 17.88 -14.81
CA VAL A 291 -4.84 17.74 -13.71
C VAL A 291 -6.23 17.80 -14.32
N PRO A 292 -6.99 16.68 -14.35
CA PRO A 292 -8.37 16.67 -14.86
C PRO A 292 -9.27 17.65 -14.10
N GLU A 293 -10.12 18.36 -14.82
CA GLU A 293 -11.05 19.37 -14.25
C GLU A 293 -12.15 18.75 -13.39
N SER A 294 -12.50 17.49 -13.64
CA SER A 294 -13.58 16.80 -12.93
C SER A 294 -13.15 15.41 -12.49
N PRO A 295 -13.48 15.01 -11.26
CA PRO A 295 -13.26 13.64 -10.82
C PRO A 295 -14.23 12.66 -11.51
N TYR A 296 -13.86 11.39 -11.52
CA TYR A 296 -14.75 10.28 -11.84
C TYR A 296 -15.14 9.51 -10.58
N VAL A 297 -16.18 8.69 -10.65
CA VAL A 297 -16.57 7.80 -9.54
C VAL A 297 -15.83 6.48 -9.71
N LEU A 298 -14.98 6.13 -8.72
CA LEU A 298 -14.34 4.83 -8.60
C LEU A 298 -15.23 3.90 -7.78
N GLU A 299 -15.62 2.77 -8.36
CA GLU A 299 -16.41 1.75 -7.67
C GLU A 299 -15.50 0.68 -7.06
N LEU A 300 -15.65 0.45 -5.76
CA LEU A 300 -15.10 -0.68 -5.03
C LEU A 300 -16.23 -1.58 -4.54
N PRO A 301 -15.98 -2.83 -4.15
CA PRO A 301 -17.04 -3.75 -3.73
C PRO A 301 -17.97 -3.19 -2.63
N ASN A 302 -17.45 -2.38 -1.72
CA ASN A 302 -18.16 -1.89 -0.54
C ASN A 302 -18.38 -0.37 -0.47
N VAL A 303 -17.69 0.42 -1.31
CA VAL A 303 -17.77 1.89 -1.31
C VAL A 303 -17.61 2.47 -2.71
N LEU A 304 -18.08 3.71 -2.89
CA LEU A 304 -17.81 4.57 -4.05
C LEU A 304 -16.93 5.72 -3.61
N HIS A 305 -15.94 6.10 -4.42
CA HIS A 305 -15.07 7.25 -4.19
C HIS A 305 -15.10 8.22 -5.36
N LEU A 306 -14.91 9.52 -5.10
CA LEU A 306 -14.45 10.42 -6.16
C LEU A 306 -12.95 10.17 -6.37
N ALA A 307 -12.51 10.12 -7.62
CA ALA A 307 -11.15 9.82 -8.02
C ALA A 307 -10.65 10.78 -9.10
N THR A 308 -9.37 11.21 -8.98
CA THR A 308 -8.67 11.96 -10.03
C THR A 308 -7.28 11.37 -10.22
N ASP A 309 -6.91 11.09 -11.47
CA ASP A 309 -5.55 10.67 -11.86
C ASP A 309 -4.77 11.89 -12.36
N VAL A 310 -3.86 12.41 -11.53
CA VAL A 310 -2.91 13.48 -11.92
C VAL A 310 -1.72 12.82 -12.60
N THR A 311 -1.35 13.31 -13.79
CA THR A 311 -0.19 12.81 -14.55
C THR A 311 0.81 13.91 -14.82
N ALA A 312 2.10 13.58 -14.82
CA ALA A 312 3.19 14.51 -15.09
C ALA A 312 4.43 13.80 -15.61
N VAL A 313 5.37 14.54 -16.19
CA VAL A 313 6.68 14.02 -16.58
C VAL A 313 7.67 14.28 -15.44
N ALA A 314 8.15 13.23 -14.80
CA ALA A 314 9.14 13.32 -13.72
C ALA A 314 10.49 13.79 -14.24
N HIS A 315 11.17 14.66 -13.51
CA HIS A 315 12.55 15.03 -13.81
C HIS A 315 13.48 13.81 -13.70
N LYS A 316 14.57 13.77 -14.46
CA LYS A 316 15.50 12.61 -14.53
C LYS A 316 15.94 12.08 -13.16
N LYS A 317 16.16 12.99 -12.18
CA LYS A 317 16.61 12.64 -10.83
C LYS A 317 15.48 12.39 -9.84
N ALA A 318 14.21 12.46 -10.28
CA ALA A 318 13.06 12.22 -9.44
C ALA A 318 12.58 10.77 -9.61
N GLY A 319 13.20 9.84 -8.87
CA GLY A 319 12.75 8.47 -8.75
C GLY A 319 11.40 8.36 -8.02
N ALA A 320 10.73 7.21 -8.14
CA ALA A 320 9.41 6.99 -7.54
C ALA A 320 9.41 7.23 -6.02
N LEU A 321 10.50 6.87 -5.32
CA LEU A 321 10.62 7.06 -3.88
C LEU A 321 10.73 8.55 -3.50
N ARG A 322 11.47 9.34 -4.26
CA ARG A 322 11.58 10.79 -4.06
C ARG A 322 10.24 11.50 -4.33
N LEU A 323 9.49 11.04 -5.32
CA LEU A 323 8.13 11.54 -5.58
C LEU A 323 7.18 11.17 -4.43
N ALA A 324 7.26 9.94 -3.91
CA ALA A 324 6.48 9.52 -2.74
C ALA A 324 6.81 10.36 -1.50
N ALA A 325 8.09 10.67 -1.27
CA ALA A 325 8.54 11.56 -0.19
C ALA A 325 7.93 12.96 -0.27
N ALA A 326 7.80 13.51 -1.46
CA ALA A 326 7.21 14.84 -1.67
C ALA A 326 5.68 14.87 -1.43
N LEU A 327 5.01 13.74 -1.63
CA LEU A 327 3.56 13.60 -1.49
C LEU A 327 3.12 13.17 -0.08
N HIS A 328 4.04 12.71 0.77
CA HIS A 328 3.70 12.20 2.08
C HIS A 328 4.02 13.21 3.20
N PRO A 329 3.09 13.40 4.16
CA PRO A 329 1.71 12.92 4.16
C PRO A 329 0.78 13.76 3.26
N SER A 330 -0.06 13.11 2.47
CA SER A 330 -1.03 13.81 1.63
C SER A 330 -2.24 14.32 2.44
N ALA A 331 -2.93 15.33 1.91
CA ALA A 331 -4.17 15.83 2.50
C ALA A 331 -5.27 14.75 2.64
N ALA A 332 -5.20 13.69 1.83
CA ALA A 332 -6.15 12.58 1.87
C ALA A 332 -6.02 11.70 3.14
N VAL A 333 -4.86 11.68 3.80
CA VAL A 333 -4.61 10.88 5.01
C VAL A 333 -4.14 11.69 6.21
N CYS A 334 -3.84 12.97 6.02
CA CYS A 334 -3.44 13.90 7.08
C CYS A 334 -4.51 14.99 7.29
N GLY A 335 -4.68 15.86 6.32
CA GLY A 335 -5.63 16.98 6.35
C GLY A 335 -5.04 18.26 5.76
N THR A 336 -5.78 19.36 5.89
CA THR A 336 -5.47 20.67 5.30
C THR A 336 -5.67 21.78 6.34
N PRO A 337 -4.72 22.70 6.52
CA PRO A 337 -3.32 22.64 6.07
C PRO A 337 -2.55 21.49 6.74
N THR A 338 -1.65 20.85 6.00
CA THR A 338 -1.00 19.58 6.45
C THR A 338 -0.27 19.71 7.79
N SER A 339 0.44 20.81 8.04
CA SER A 339 1.16 21.02 9.30
C SER A 339 0.22 21.17 10.50
N VAL A 340 -0.91 21.86 10.33
CA VAL A 340 -1.92 22.06 11.38
C VAL A 340 -2.65 20.76 11.64
N ALA A 341 -3.00 20.02 10.58
CA ALA A 341 -3.67 18.72 10.68
C ALA A 341 -2.77 17.68 11.37
N ARG A 342 -1.47 17.63 11.05
CA ARG A 342 -0.50 16.73 11.69
C ARG A 342 -0.42 16.98 13.21
N ALA A 343 -0.35 18.23 13.64
CA ALA A 343 -0.36 18.59 15.04
C ALA A 343 -1.69 18.19 15.73
N ALA A 344 -2.83 18.43 15.07
CA ALA A 344 -4.14 18.03 15.57
C ALA A 344 -4.26 16.49 15.71
N ILE A 345 -3.74 15.72 14.77
CA ILE A 345 -3.69 14.24 14.83
C ILE A 345 -2.90 13.79 16.06
N ALA A 346 -1.71 14.32 16.26
CA ALA A 346 -0.84 13.98 17.40
C ALA A 346 -1.53 14.22 18.76
N GLU A 347 -2.29 15.30 18.86
CA GLU A 347 -3.00 15.65 20.10
C GLU A 347 -4.29 14.87 20.30
N LEU A 348 -5.09 14.67 19.23
CA LEU A 348 -6.45 14.14 19.32
C LEU A 348 -6.51 12.61 19.23
N GLU A 349 -5.68 12.02 18.38
CA GLU A 349 -5.89 10.63 17.97
C GLU A 349 -5.55 9.62 19.07
N GLY A 350 -4.48 9.90 19.86
CA GLY A 350 -4.03 9.00 20.92
C GLY A 350 -3.79 7.57 20.45
N LEU A 351 -3.36 7.43 19.21
CA LEU A 351 -3.08 6.18 18.50
C LEU A 351 -1.72 6.31 17.82
N ASP A 352 -0.84 5.35 18.05
CA ASP A 352 0.31 5.16 17.17
C ASP A 352 -0.16 4.47 15.88
N ARG A 353 -0.13 5.19 14.77
CA ARG A 353 -0.46 4.67 13.43
C ARG A 353 0.58 3.69 12.92
N GLY A 354 1.81 3.79 13.40
CA GLY A 354 2.92 3.05 12.83
C GLY A 354 3.02 3.30 11.32
N ARG A 355 2.94 2.23 10.55
CA ARG A 355 3.00 2.27 9.07
C ARG A 355 1.64 2.43 8.38
N TYR A 356 0.53 2.41 9.12
CA TYR A 356 -0.79 2.73 8.57
C TYR A 356 -0.83 4.17 8.07
N SER A 357 -1.41 4.39 6.91
CA SER A 357 -1.44 5.67 6.15
C SER A 357 -0.08 6.16 5.66
N GLY A 358 1.01 5.43 5.90
CA GLY A 358 2.32 5.69 5.32
C GLY A 358 2.45 5.16 3.88
N PRO A 359 3.49 5.57 3.14
CA PRO A 359 3.79 5.00 1.82
C PRO A 359 4.17 3.51 1.92
N VAL A 360 3.62 2.69 1.03
CA VAL A 360 3.96 1.28 0.87
C VAL A 360 4.10 0.97 -0.61
N GLY A 361 5.14 0.22 -0.99
CA GLY A 361 5.37 -0.06 -2.40
C GLY A 361 6.75 -0.57 -2.74
N TRP A 362 7.24 -0.21 -3.92
CA TRP A 362 8.53 -0.65 -4.43
C TRP A 362 9.20 0.37 -5.36
N ILE A 363 10.52 0.26 -5.51
CA ILE A 363 11.35 1.00 -6.45
C ILE A 363 12.35 0.05 -7.13
N ASP A 364 12.55 0.17 -8.44
CA ASP A 364 13.58 -0.58 -9.18
C ASP A 364 14.86 0.24 -9.40
N ALA A 365 15.90 -0.43 -9.94
CA ALA A 365 17.19 0.18 -10.20
C ALA A 365 17.17 1.34 -11.22
N ARG A 366 16.08 1.51 -11.98
CA ARG A 366 15.90 2.65 -12.93
C ARG A 366 15.17 3.82 -12.28
N GLY A 367 14.80 3.69 -11.02
CA GLY A 367 13.97 4.66 -10.30
C GLY A 367 12.48 4.59 -10.68
N ASP A 368 12.04 3.59 -11.46
CA ASP A 368 10.64 3.30 -11.68
C ASP A 368 10.07 2.60 -10.44
N GLY A 369 8.78 2.76 -10.16
CA GLY A 369 8.19 2.19 -8.97
C GLY A 369 6.73 2.57 -8.78
N GLU A 370 6.09 1.91 -7.83
CA GLU A 370 4.72 2.16 -7.41
C GLU A 370 4.67 2.27 -5.89
N TRP A 371 4.07 3.35 -5.40
CA TRP A 371 3.86 3.61 -3.97
C TRP A 371 2.40 3.92 -3.74
N ALA A 372 1.72 3.08 -3.00
CA ALA A 372 0.36 3.34 -2.51
C ALA A 372 0.40 3.91 -1.08
N ILE A 373 -0.72 4.40 -0.62
CA ILE A 373 -0.92 4.71 0.80
C ILE A 373 -1.38 3.42 1.49
N ALA A 374 -0.77 3.07 2.62
CA ALA A 374 -1.10 1.86 3.38
C ALA A 374 -2.49 1.98 4.03
N LEU A 375 -3.53 1.66 3.25
CA LEU A 375 -4.93 1.66 3.64
C LEU A 375 -5.52 0.27 3.55
N ARG A 376 -6.70 0.06 4.18
CA ARG A 376 -7.40 -1.24 4.20
C ARG A 376 -6.44 -2.34 4.63
N CYS A 377 -5.74 -2.15 5.74
CA CYS A 377 -4.63 -2.99 6.17
C CYS A 377 -4.69 -3.33 7.65
N GLY A 378 -3.84 -4.28 8.00
CA GLY A 378 -3.49 -4.60 9.38
C GLY A 378 -2.00 -4.86 9.51
N ILE A 379 -1.52 -4.78 10.74
CA ILE A 379 -0.14 -5.12 11.11
C ILE A 379 -0.21 -6.33 12.02
N ILE A 380 0.38 -7.44 11.57
CA ILE A 380 0.55 -8.65 12.38
C ILE A 380 1.58 -8.34 13.46
N ASP A 381 1.26 -8.65 14.70
CA ASP A 381 2.14 -8.41 15.84
C ASP A 381 3.36 -9.35 15.75
N ALA A 382 4.56 -8.78 15.84
CA ALA A 382 5.81 -9.56 15.72
C ALA A 382 6.06 -10.45 16.95
N ASP A 383 5.60 -10.03 18.13
CA ASP A 383 5.77 -10.77 19.40
C ASP A 383 4.68 -11.82 19.61
N ASP A 384 3.46 -11.55 19.13
CA ASP A 384 2.34 -12.50 19.15
C ASP A 384 1.66 -12.57 17.76
N PRO A 385 2.15 -13.41 16.83
CA PRO A 385 1.63 -13.49 15.47
C PRO A 385 0.18 -14.01 15.37
N ARG A 386 -0.47 -14.32 16.52
CA ARG A 386 -1.92 -14.59 16.59
C ARG A 386 -2.74 -13.32 16.63
N GLN A 387 -2.11 -12.16 16.75
CA GLN A 387 -2.77 -10.87 16.78
C GLN A 387 -2.47 -10.09 15.51
N ILE A 388 -3.47 -9.33 15.06
CA ILE A 388 -3.34 -8.34 14.02
C ILE A 388 -4.10 -7.08 14.42
N ARG A 389 -3.45 -5.92 14.30
CA ARG A 389 -4.09 -4.62 14.50
C ARG A 389 -4.58 -4.10 13.16
N LEU A 390 -5.87 -3.94 13.02
CA LEU A 390 -6.55 -3.41 11.84
C LEU A 390 -6.77 -1.91 11.99
N PHE A 391 -6.63 -1.17 10.91
CA PHE A 391 -6.75 0.29 10.93
C PHE A 391 -7.79 0.80 9.95
N ALA A 392 -8.50 1.86 10.35
CA ALA A 392 -9.35 2.65 9.47
C ALA A 392 -9.37 4.10 9.93
N GLY A 393 -9.60 5.02 9.00
CA GLY A 393 -9.75 6.45 9.27
C GLY A 393 -10.72 7.10 8.29
N CYS A 394 -11.18 8.29 8.64
CA CYS A 394 -12.02 9.13 7.79
C CYS A 394 -11.62 10.59 7.90
N GLY A 395 -11.95 11.36 6.86
CA GLY A 395 -11.72 12.80 6.82
C GLY A 395 -12.80 13.55 7.57
N ILE A 396 -12.43 14.29 8.60
CA ILE A 396 -13.31 15.13 9.37
C ILE A 396 -13.27 16.54 8.79
N VAL A 397 -14.43 17.07 8.48
CA VAL A 397 -14.63 18.42 7.94
C VAL A 397 -15.74 19.13 8.74
N GLU A 398 -16.00 20.40 8.42
CA GLU A 398 -17.13 21.14 9.00
C GLU A 398 -18.45 20.35 8.81
N GLY A 399 -19.21 20.17 9.89
CA GLY A 399 -20.49 19.44 9.89
C GLY A 399 -20.37 17.91 9.79
N SER A 400 -19.19 17.31 9.98
CA SER A 400 -19.06 15.85 10.15
C SER A 400 -19.82 15.36 11.39
N ASP A 401 -20.58 14.28 11.23
CA ASP A 401 -21.33 13.61 12.30
C ASP A 401 -20.54 12.44 12.88
N PRO A 402 -20.30 12.39 14.21
CA PRO A 402 -19.50 11.33 14.83
C PRO A 402 -20.03 9.91 14.63
N ASP A 403 -21.32 9.70 14.49
CA ASP A 403 -21.92 8.38 14.26
C ASP A 403 -21.75 7.94 12.81
N GLU A 404 -21.92 8.86 11.85
CA GLU A 404 -21.67 8.61 10.43
C GLU A 404 -20.18 8.29 10.18
N GLU A 405 -19.26 9.06 10.78
CA GLU A 405 -17.82 8.84 10.66
C GLU A 405 -17.39 7.50 11.30
N LEU A 406 -17.98 7.10 12.42
CA LEU A 406 -17.77 5.77 12.99
C LEU A 406 -18.24 4.67 12.03
N ALA A 407 -19.42 4.82 11.45
CA ALA A 407 -19.95 3.85 10.49
C ALA A 407 -19.08 3.76 9.22
N GLU A 408 -18.51 4.87 8.75
CA GLU A 408 -17.57 4.90 7.63
C GLU A 408 -16.30 4.12 7.97
N THR A 409 -15.71 4.31 9.16
CA THR A 409 -14.53 3.54 9.56
C THR A 409 -14.83 2.05 9.69
N GLN A 410 -16.03 1.67 10.17
CA GLN A 410 -16.44 0.26 10.22
C GLN A 410 -16.51 -0.35 8.82
N ALA A 411 -17.08 0.35 7.83
CA ALA A 411 -17.12 -0.09 6.45
C ALA A 411 -15.72 -0.27 5.84
N LYS A 412 -14.77 0.59 6.23
CA LYS A 412 -13.37 0.52 5.77
C LYS A 412 -12.58 -0.64 6.39
N LEU A 413 -13.01 -1.20 7.51
CA LEU A 413 -12.42 -2.40 8.12
C LEU A 413 -12.88 -3.70 7.46
N VAL A 414 -14.05 -3.70 6.79
CA VAL A 414 -14.68 -4.90 6.21
C VAL A 414 -13.73 -5.75 5.36
N PRO A 415 -12.89 -5.20 4.46
CA PRO A 415 -11.99 -6.01 3.66
C PRO A 415 -11.07 -6.91 4.49
N MET A 416 -10.45 -6.33 5.52
CA MET A 416 -9.54 -7.07 6.40
C MET A 416 -10.29 -8.05 7.32
N VAL A 417 -11.44 -7.65 7.82
CA VAL A 417 -12.30 -8.52 8.65
C VAL A 417 -12.74 -9.75 7.85
N ASN A 418 -13.22 -9.56 6.62
CA ASN A 418 -13.62 -10.66 5.76
C ASN A 418 -12.44 -11.58 5.43
N ALA A 419 -11.26 -11.03 5.13
CA ALA A 419 -10.07 -11.84 4.87
C ALA A 419 -9.62 -12.68 6.09
N LEU A 420 -9.93 -12.22 7.31
CA LEU A 420 -9.65 -12.95 8.54
C LEU A 420 -10.71 -14.00 8.90
N LEU A 421 -11.97 -13.77 8.54
CA LEU A 421 -13.08 -14.67 8.89
C LEU A 421 -13.34 -15.75 7.85
N GLY A 422 -12.85 -15.60 6.62
CA GLY A 422 -12.96 -16.54 5.48
C GLY A 422 -14.16 -16.25 4.65
#